data_332d93c2256bed544bf37f5bc9d4637a
#
_entry.id   332d93c2256bed544bf37f5bc9d4637a
#
_cell.length_a   1.000
_cell.length_b   1.000
_cell.length_c   1.000
_cell.angle_alpha   90.00
_cell.angle_beta   90.00
_cell.angle_gamma   90.00
#
_symmetry.space_group_name_H-M   'P 1'
#
loop_
_entity.id
_entity.type
_entity.pdbx_description
1 polymer ?
#
loop_
_entity_poly.entity_id
_entity_poly.type
_entity_poly.pdbx_seq_one_letter_code
_entity_poly.pdbx_strand_id
1 'polypeptide(L)'
;MSFQPSRTTVISVAAATALLVAGTAATAIGTSYRHVTVEVDGVTRDVSGFFTTAGDALHSAGVTVGDHDLVAPASNQTVASGDTVIVRTATEYDVTVDGNQTTAWSTASSISGVLSALPASAASMAADRSYTRAEMPVAEAGQTVHVVADGTTTDVVVSSDEGTTAILEKAGVTAGPIDRVTMEHNGGEATLRVARVTRGTVSTTTEIPYETEEREDAEAEEGTEKTVQEG
;
A
#
# COMPACT_ATOMS: atom_id res chain seq x y z
N MET A 1 18.45 15.65 25.50
CA MET A 1 18.09 14.99 24.23
C MET A 1 16.59 15.00 24.13
N SER A 2 16.04 15.87 23.31
CA SER A 2 14.60 16.06 23.12
C SER A 2 14.14 15.12 22.03
N PHE A 3 13.28 14.15 22.36
CA PHE A 3 12.64 13.24 21.43
C PHE A 3 11.52 14.04 20.72
N GLN A 4 11.71 14.38 19.45
CA GLN A 4 10.64 14.90 18.60
C GLN A 4 9.91 13.70 17.98
N PRO A 5 8.58 13.56 18.19
CA PRO A 5 7.82 12.55 17.49
C PRO A 5 7.78 12.88 16.00
N SER A 6 8.12 11.90 15.16
CA SER A 6 7.99 12.00 13.70
C SER A 6 6.52 12.28 13.36
N ARG A 7 6.27 13.37 12.65
CA ARG A 7 4.95 13.67 12.09
C ARG A 7 4.67 12.64 11.01
N THR A 8 3.81 11.69 11.29
CA THR A 8 3.25 10.79 10.27
C THR A 8 2.45 11.66 9.31
N THR A 9 2.95 11.82 8.09
CA THR A 9 2.24 12.53 7.04
C THR A 9 1.23 11.55 6.46
N VAL A 10 -0.06 11.79 6.72
CA VAL A 10 -1.16 11.03 6.11
C VAL A 10 -1.47 11.66 4.76
N ILE A 11 -1.29 10.92 3.68
CA ILE A 11 -1.62 11.36 2.33
C ILE A 11 -2.98 10.76 1.96
N SER A 12 -3.99 11.59 1.77
CA SER A 12 -5.30 11.17 1.28
C SER A 12 -5.32 11.29 -0.24
N VAL A 13 -5.47 10.16 -0.92
CA VAL A 13 -5.51 10.12 -2.39
C VAL A 13 -6.88 9.61 -2.82
N ALA A 14 -7.68 10.51 -3.37
CA ALA A 14 -8.92 10.15 -4.04
C ALA A 14 -8.58 9.75 -5.49
N ALA A 15 -8.64 8.48 -5.81
CA ALA A 15 -8.63 8.04 -7.20
C ALA A 15 -9.95 8.50 -7.85
N ALA A 16 -9.90 9.64 -8.53
CA ALA A 16 -11.03 10.15 -9.29
C ALA A 16 -11.22 9.31 -10.55
N THR A 17 -11.92 8.19 -10.43
CA THR A 17 -12.57 7.60 -11.59
C THR A 17 -13.63 8.61 -12.04
N ALA A 18 -13.46 9.21 -13.21
CA ALA A 18 -14.41 10.15 -13.79
C ALA A 18 -15.69 9.38 -14.14
N LEU A 19 -16.59 9.28 -13.18
CA LEU A 19 -17.97 8.86 -13.39
C LEU A 19 -18.73 10.07 -13.91
N LEU A 20 -18.94 10.11 -15.22
CA LEU A 20 -19.90 11.01 -15.84
C LEU A 20 -21.32 10.60 -15.43
N VAL A 21 -21.76 11.09 -14.27
CA VAL A 21 -23.17 11.07 -13.90
C VAL A 21 -23.82 12.27 -14.60
N ALA A 22 -24.46 12.02 -15.73
CA ALA A 22 -25.31 13.01 -16.38
C ALA A 22 -26.63 13.14 -15.59
N GLY A 23 -26.57 13.89 -14.48
CA GLY A 23 -27.74 14.27 -13.70
C GLY A 23 -28.27 15.61 -14.20
N THR A 24 -29.46 15.63 -14.81
CA THR A 24 -30.18 16.86 -15.08
C THR A 24 -30.70 17.42 -13.76
N ALA A 25 -30.14 18.56 -13.32
CA ALA A 25 -30.59 19.27 -12.14
C ALA A 25 -32.03 19.80 -12.32
N ALA A 26 -32.99 19.14 -11.71
CA ALA A 26 -34.31 19.67 -11.48
C ALA A 26 -34.39 20.20 -10.05
N THR A 27 -34.36 21.52 -9.86
CA THR A 27 -34.53 22.18 -8.57
C THR A 27 -36.02 22.20 -8.19
N ALA A 28 -36.41 21.19 -7.40
CA ALA A 28 -37.67 21.26 -6.65
C ALA A 28 -37.36 21.11 -5.17
N ILE A 29 -37.30 22.21 -4.45
CA ILE A 29 -37.19 22.24 -2.98
C ILE A 29 -38.59 21.88 -2.43
N GLY A 30 -38.81 20.59 -2.23
CA GLY A 30 -39.97 20.06 -1.54
C GLY A 30 -39.59 18.73 -0.90
N THR A 31 -40.02 18.50 0.34
CA THR A 31 -39.93 17.21 1.02
C THR A 31 -40.74 16.16 0.24
N SER A 32 -40.15 15.65 -0.84
CA SER A 32 -40.79 14.65 -1.70
C SER A 32 -40.26 13.28 -1.32
N TYR A 33 -41.16 12.31 -1.30
CA TYR A 33 -40.78 10.91 -1.22
C TYR A 33 -39.98 10.55 -2.48
N ARG A 34 -38.77 10.04 -2.28
CA ARG A 34 -37.81 9.77 -3.37
C ARG A 34 -37.38 8.31 -3.37
N HIS A 35 -37.02 7.83 -4.56
CA HIS A 35 -36.38 6.53 -4.77
C HIS A 35 -35.00 6.76 -5.38
N VAL A 36 -33.96 6.31 -4.74
CA VAL A 36 -32.59 6.37 -5.25
C VAL A 36 -31.91 5.01 -5.13
N THR A 37 -30.95 4.75 -5.99
CA THR A 37 -30.07 3.58 -5.87
C THR A 37 -28.81 4.00 -5.12
N VAL A 38 -28.48 3.30 -4.06
CA VAL A 38 -27.23 3.45 -3.33
C VAL A 38 -26.31 2.31 -3.74
N GLU A 39 -25.14 2.64 -4.24
CA GLU A 39 -24.10 1.68 -4.61
C GLU A 39 -22.89 1.84 -3.67
N VAL A 40 -22.54 0.78 -2.95
CA VAL A 40 -21.38 0.73 -2.07
C VAL A 40 -20.44 -0.33 -2.60
N ASP A 41 -19.27 0.07 -3.06
CA ASP A 41 -18.21 -0.81 -3.60
C ASP A 41 -18.73 -1.82 -4.65
N GLY A 42 -19.61 -1.36 -5.53
CA GLY A 42 -20.24 -2.18 -6.58
C GLY A 42 -21.50 -2.90 -6.16
N VAL A 43 -21.87 -2.89 -4.89
CA VAL A 43 -23.12 -3.50 -4.40
C VAL A 43 -24.22 -2.46 -4.38
N THR A 44 -25.28 -2.70 -5.16
CA THR A 44 -26.42 -1.78 -5.30
C THR A 44 -27.54 -2.11 -4.33
N ARG A 45 -28.21 -1.07 -3.82
CA ARG A 45 -29.42 -1.17 -3.00
C ARG A 45 -30.36 -0.02 -3.32
N ASP A 46 -31.61 -0.32 -3.55
CA ASP A 46 -32.65 0.70 -3.74
C ASP A 46 -33.16 1.19 -2.38
N VAL A 47 -33.23 2.49 -2.23
CA VAL A 47 -33.66 3.18 -1.02
C VAL A 47 -34.77 4.16 -1.34
N SER A 48 -35.80 4.15 -0.51
CA SER A 48 -36.96 5.03 -0.66
C SER A 48 -37.26 5.74 0.64
N GLY A 49 -37.50 7.02 0.58
CA GLY A 49 -37.77 7.81 1.78
C GLY A 49 -37.94 9.29 1.54
N PHE A 50 -38.11 10.03 2.63
CA PHE A 50 -38.14 11.48 2.63
C PHE A 50 -36.72 12.00 2.91
N PHE A 51 -35.96 12.20 1.88
CA PHE A 51 -34.60 12.76 1.97
C PHE A 51 -34.38 13.76 0.83
N THR A 52 -33.45 14.67 1.07
CA THR A 52 -33.14 15.75 0.13
C THR A 52 -31.73 15.62 -0.44
N THR A 53 -30.80 15.14 0.36
CA THR A 53 -29.39 15.05 -0.01
C THR A 53 -28.93 13.62 -0.17
N ALA A 54 -27.78 13.43 -0.80
CA ALA A 54 -27.11 12.12 -0.90
C ALA A 54 -26.79 11.56 0.50
N GLY A 55 -26.37 12.41 1.43
CA GLY A 55 -26.10 12.02 2.82
C GLY A 55 -27.34 11.49 3.54
N ASP A 56 -28.51 12.13 3.35
CA ASP A 56 -29.75 11.64 3.93
C ASP A 56 -30.15 10.27 3.35
N ALA A 57 -29.93 10.08 2.04
CA ALA A 57 -30.19 8.81 1.37
C ALA A 57 -29.25 7.70 1.89
N LEU A 58 -27.97 7.99 2.07
CA LEU A 58 -26.98 7.06 2.65
C LEU A 58 -27.33 6.69 4.09
N HIS A 59 -27.71 7.67 4.90
CA HIS A 59 -28.17 7.41 6.26
C HIS A 59 -29.43 6.52 6.28
N SER A 60 -30.37 6.76 5.36
CA SER A 60 -31.58 5.93 5.21
C SER A 60 -31.24 4.51 4.73
N ALA A 61 -30.15 4.35 3.98
CA ALA A 61 -29.62 3.05 3.56
C ALA A 61 -28.89 2.30 4.69
N GLY A 62 -28.62 2.96 5.82
CA GLY A 62 -27.78 2.44 6.90
C GLY A 62 -26.29 2.41 6.53
N VAL A 63 -25.85 3.27 5.60
CA VAL A 63 -24.48 3.37 5.16
C VAL A 63 -23.77 4.46 5.97
N THR A 64 -22.68 4.08 6.63
CA THR A 64 -21.78 5.01 7.33
C THR A 64 -20.63 5.32 6.39
N VAL A 65 -20.36 6.62 6.18
CA VAL A 65 -19.29 7.10 5.31
C VAL A 65 -18.11 7.54 6.20
N GLY A 66 -16.94 7.04 5.90
CA GLY A 66 -15.68 7.44 6.55
C GLY A 66 -15.11 8.74 5.97
N ASP A 67 -14.16 9.34 6.68
CA ASP A 67 -13.57 10.64 6.32
C ASP A 67 -12.79 10.62 4.99
N HIS A 68 -12.35 9.44 4.55
CA HIS A 68 -11.57 9.25 3.33
C HIS A 68 -12.36 8.59 2.19
N ASP A 69 -13.62 8.23 2.45
CA ASP A 69 -14.46 7.58 1.45
C ASP A 69 -14.85 8.57 0.34
N LEU A 70 -14.98 8.06 -0.87
CA LEU A 70 -15.49 8.81 -2.00
C LEU A 70 -17.01 8.66 -2.07
N VAL A 71 -17.72 9.78 -2.08
CA VAL A 71 -19.17 9.81 -2.27
C VAL A 71 -19.50 10.66 -3.49
N ALA A 72 -20.27 10.10 -4.42
CA ALA A 72 -20.72 10.79 -5.63
C ALA A 72 -22.23 10.54 -5.87
N PRO A 73 -23.07 11.61 -5.91
CA PRO A 73 -22.74 13.01 -5.65
C PRO A 73 -22.37 13.24 -4.19
N ALA A 74 -21.67 14.36 -3.90
CA ALA A 74 -21.21 14.67 -2.54
C ALA A 74 -22.38 14.65 -1.53
N SER A 75 -22.11 14.26 -0.29
CA SER A 75 -23.14 14.02 0.73
C SER A 75 -24.10 15.20 0.97
N ASN A 76 -23.64 16.43 0.74
CA ASN A 76 -24.45 17.66 0.86
C ASN A 76 -25.22 18.05 -0.43
N GLN A 77 -25.03 17.31 -1.52
CA GLN A 77 -25.74 17.57 -2.78
C GLN A 77 -27.14 16.96 -2.78
N THR A 78 -28.06 17.67 -3.44
CA THR A 78 -29.45 17.22 -3.63
C THR A 78 -29.49 16.06 -4.60
N VAL A 79 -30.32 15.06 -4.29
CA VAL A 79 -30.61 13.92 -5.16
C VAL A 79 -32.07 13.95 -5.60
N ALA A 80 -32.36 13.48 -6.81
CA ALA A 80 -33.70 13.31 -7.35
C ALA A 80 -34.11 11.83 -7.34
N SER A 81 -35.39 11.56 -7.57
CA SER A 81 -35.83 10.17 -7.78
C SER A 81 -35.23 9.62 -9.07
N GLY A 82 -34.63 8.42 -8.97
CA GLY A 82 -33.90 7.74 -10.05
C GLY A 82 -32.41 8.01 -10.06
N ASP A 83 -31.91 8.88 -9.19
CA ASP A 83 -30.45 9.10 -9.06
C ASP A 83 -29.76 7.92 -8.38
N THR A 84 -28.47 7.79 -8.68
CA THR A 84 -27.59 6.82 -8.02
C THR A 84 -26.58 7.56 -7.15
N VAL A 85 -26.48 7.13 -5.89
CA VAL A 85 -25.45 7.60 -4.96
C VAL A 85 -24.39 6.51 -4.84
N ILE A 86 -23.17 6.82 -5.23
CA ILE A 86 -22.05 5.88 -5.25
C ILE A 86 -21.15 6.18 -4.07
N VAL A 87 -20.78 5.12 -3.34
CA VAL A 87 -19.79 5.16 -2.26
C VAL A 87 -18.67 4.20 -2.64
N ARG A 88 -17.44 4.69 -2.53
CA ARG A 88 -16.22 3.87 -2.59
C ARG A 88 -15.49 4.00 -1.27
N THR A 89 -15.38 2.88 -0.57
CA THR A 89 -14.72 2.83 0.73
C THR A 89 -13.21 2.96 0.55
N ALA A 90 -12.62 3.88 1.31
CA ALA A 90 -11.18 4.05 1.31
C ALA A 90 -10.52 3.06 2.27
N THR A 91 -9.42 2.47 1.84
CA THR A 91 -8.57 1.59 2.65
C THR A 91 -7.22 2.25 2.88
N GLU A 92 -6.67 2.07 4.08
CA GLU A 92 -5.33 2.53 4.43
C GLU A 92 -4.27 1.53 3.94
N TYR A 93 -3.24 2.05 3.29
CA TYR A 93 -2.12 1.28 2.76
C TYR A 93 -0.79 1.83 3.24
N ASP A 94 0.13 0.95 3.64
CA ASP A 94 1.53 1.29 3.87
C ASP A 94 2.25 1.38 2.54
N VAL A 95 2.77 2.54 2.23
CA VAL A 95 3.47 2.82 0.97
C VAL A 95 4.83 3.44 1.25
N THR A 96 5.74 3.31 0.29
CA THR A 96 7.00 4.03 0.30
C THR A 96 6.96 5.05 -0.82
N VAL A 97 7.11 6.32 -0.49
CA VAL A 97 7.09 7.45 -1.42
C VAL A 97 8.44 8.14 -1.37
N ASP A 98 9.15 8.20 -2.49
CA ASP A 98 10.48 8.78 -2.61
C ASP A 98 11.46 8.26 -1.52
N GLY A 99 11.38 6.96 -1.20
CA GLY A 99 12.20 6.29 -0.21
C GLY A 99 11.74 6.40 1.25
N ASN A 100 10.67 7.14 1.54
CA ASN A 100 10.12 7.31 2.87
C ASN A 100 8.84 6.48 3.06
N GLN A 101 8.77 5.73 4.15
CA GLN A 101 7.55 4.99 4.51
C GLN A 101 6.47 5.96 5.02
N THR A 102 5.26 5.79 4.50
CA THR A 102 4.08 6.58 4.88
C THR A 102 2.82 5.75 4.71
N THR A 103 1.70 6.24 5.21
CA THR A 103 0.38 5.65 4.96
C THR A 103 -0.39 6.48 3.95
N ALA A 104 -1.16 5.81 3.09
CA ALA A 104 -2.02 6.43 2.10
C ALA A 104 -3.42 5.81 2.15
N TRP A 105 -4.45 6.67 2.11
CA TRP A 105 -5.84 6.24 1.95
C TRP A 105 -6.20 6.25 0.48
N SER A 106 -6.77 5.17 -0.02
CA SER A 106 -7.16 5.05 -1.42
C SER A 106 -8.44 4.24 -1.59
N THR A 107 -9.24 4.64 -2.56
CA THR A 107 -10.43 3.91 -3.03
C THR A 107 -10.14 3.07 -4.28
N ALA A 108 -8.89 2.97 -4.69
CA ALA A 108 -8.49 2.20 -5.86
C ALA A 108 -8.67 0.70 -5.64
N SER A 109 -9.07 -0.01 -6.69
CA SER A 109 -9.32 -1.45 -6.69
C SER A 109 -8.08 -2.30 -7.02
N SER A 110 -6.96 -1.66 -7.40
CA SER A 110 -5.71 -2.33 -7.75
C SER A 110 -4.50 -1.69 -7.10
N ILE A 111 -3.43 -2.47 -6.92
CA ILE A 111 -2.16 -2.01 -6.34
C ILE A 111 -1.57 -0.87 -7.18
N SER A 112 -1.54 -1.04 -8.51
CA SER A 112 -1.09 0.01 -9.43
C SER A 112 -1.95 1.27 -9.32
N GLY A 113 -3.28 1.13 -9.16
CA GLY A 113 -4.20 2.23 -8.94
C GLY A 113 -3.89 3.02 -7.67
N VAL A 114 -3.58 2.34 -6.56
CA VAL A 114 -3.15 3.00 -5.30
C VAL A 114 -1.88 3.81 -5.53
N LEU A 115 -0.87 3.22 -6.16
CA LEU A 115 0.44 3.86 -6.36
C LEU A 115 0.37 5.01 -7.37
N SER A 116 -0.38 4.85 -8.48
CA SER A 116 -0.51 5.89 -9.53
C SER A 116 -1.24 7.14 -9.05
N ALA A 117 -2.07 7.00 -8.04
CA ALA A 117 -2.81 8.11 -7.45
C ALA A 117 -1.97 8.94 -6.46
N LEU A 118 -0.79 8.47 -6.05
CA LEU A 118 0.11 9.21 -5.16
C LEU A 118 0.79 10.38 -5.91
N PRO A 119 0.89 11.56 -5.28
CA PRO A 119 1.55 12.72 -5.87
C PRO A 119 3.08 12.61 -5.78
N ALA A 120 3.66 11.55 -6.35
CA ALA A 120 5.08 11.25 -6.27
C ALA A 120 5.62 10.72 -7.59
N SER A 121 6.89 10.97 -7.85
CA SER A 121 7.60 10.46 -9.03
C SER A 121 7.99 8.99 -8.88
N ALA A 122 8.16 8.52 -7.65
CA ALA A 122 8.46 7.13 -7.32
C ALA A 122 7.65 6.69 -6.08
N ALA A 123 6.84 5.67 -6.27
CA ALA A 123 6.07 5.06 -5.19
C ALA A 123 6.17 3.54 -5.26
N SER A 124 6.18 2.88 -4.10
CA SER A 124 6.20 1.43 -4.01
C SER A 124 5.37 0.90 -2.85
N MET A 125 4.89 -0.33 -2.98
CA MET A 125 4.15 -1.04 -1.97
C MET A 125 4.53 -2.53 -1.98
N ALA A 126 4.60 -3.15 -0.81
CA ALA A 126 4.79 -4.59 -0.72
C ALA A 126 3.60 -5.33 -1.38
N ALA A 127 3.92 -6.28 -2.24
CA ALA A 127 2.96 -7.11 -2.96
C ALA A 127 3.17 -8.60 -2.60
N ASP A 128 3.76 -8.88 -1.43
CA ASP A 128 4.02 -10.23 -0.97
C ASP A 128 2.79 -10.88 -0.32
N ARG A 129 2.90 -12.19 -0.07
CA ARG A 129 1.83 -13.05 0.43
C ARG A 129 1.44 -12.80 1.89
N SER A 130 2.20 -12.04 2.64
CA SER A 130 1.96 -11.80 4.06
C SER A 130 0.81 -10.86 4.35
N TYR A 131 0.23 -10.27 3.30
CA TYR A 131 -0.90 -9.36 3.40
C TYR A 131 -2.10 -9.87 2.62
N THR A 132 -3.30 -9.56 3.09
CA THR A 132 -4.56 -9.67 2.34
C THR A 132 -4.51 -9.02 0.94
N ARG A 133 -3.51 -8.22 0.68
CA ARG A 133 -3.16 -7.62 -0.61
C ARG A 133 -2.67 -8.61 -1.67
N ALA A 134 -2.25 -9.81 -1.30
CA ALA A 134 -1.91 -10.85 -2.29
C ALA A 134 -3.12 -11.22 -3.16
N GLU A 135 -4.33 -10.96 -2.69
CA GLU A 135 -5.59 -11.17 -3.38
C GLU A 135 -6.07 -9.92 -4.13
N MET A 136 -5.48 -8.74 -3.85
CA MET A 136 -5.82 -7.50 -4.56
C MET A 136 -5.25 -7.57 -5.98
N PRO A 137 -6.02 -7.16 -7.02
CA PRO A 137 -5.51 -7.05 -8.39
C PRO A 137 -4.24 -6.20 -8.45
N VAL A 138 -3.24 -6.67 -9.22
CA VAL A 138 -1.97 -5.95 -9.36
C VAL A 138 -2.16 -4.64 -10.12
N ALA A 139 -2.96 -4.68 -11.18
CA ALA A 139 -3.30 -3.53 -12.01
C ALA A 139 -4.68 -3.72 -12.66
N GLU A 140 -5.18 -2.69 -13.32
CA GLU A 140 -6.43 -2.76 -14.07
C GLU A 140 -6.29 -3.66 -15.30
N ALA A 141 -7.40 -4.26 -15.71
CA ALA A 141 -7.45 -5.10 -16.90
C ALA A 141 -6.97 -4.34 -18.16
N GLY A 142 -6.11 -4.97 -18.93
CA GLY A 142 -5.49 -4.40 -20.13
C GLY A 142 -4.22 -3.59 -19.89
N GLN A 143 -3.86 -3.30 -18.63
CA GLN A 143 -2.58 -2.67 -18.31
C GLN A 143 -1.43 -3.66 -18.44
N THR A 144 -0.26 -3.14 -18.81
CA THR A 144 0.99 -3.91 -18.83
C THR A 144 1.75 -3.69 -17.51
N VAL A 145 2.18 -4.79 -16.91
CA VAL A 145 3.04 -4.81 -15.74
C VAL A 145 4.39 -5.41 -16.13
N HIS A 146 5.46 -4.71 -15.80
CA HIS A 146 6.83 -5.15 -16.01
C HIS A 146 7.29 -6.00 -14.83
N VAL A 147 7.42 -7.31 -15.01
CA VAL A 147 7.91 -8.23 -13.98
C VAL A 147 9.43 -8.30 -14.04
N VAL A 148 10.10 -7.86 -13.00
CA VAL A 148 11.56 -7.86 -12.88
C VAL A 148 11.98 -8.90 -11.85
N ALA A 149 12.66 -9.95 -12.33
CA ALA A 149 13.19 -11.02 -11.49
C ALA A 149 14.51 -11.54 -12.07
N ASP A 150 15.47 -11.83 -11.20
CA ASP A 150 16.74 -12.48 -11.57
C ASP A 150 17.49 -11.76 -12.72
N GLY A 151 17.38 -10.44 -12.78
CA GLY A 151 18.00 -9.59 -13.81
C GLY A 151 17.25 -9.57 -15.15
N THR A 152 16.10 -10.21 -15.24
CA THR A 152 15.26 -10.25 -16.46
C THR A 152 13.99 -9.45 -16.24
N THR A 153 13.52 -8.76 -17.28
CA THR A 153 12.22 -8.09 -17.31
C THR A 153 11.30 -8.81 -18.29
N THR A 154 10.11 -9.13 -17.84
CA THR A 154 9.06 -9.76 -18.65
C THR A 154 7.79 -8.91 -18.60
N ASP A 155 7.24 -8.57 -19.73
CA ASP A 155 6.00 -7.78 -19.82
C ASP A 155 4.79 -8.71 -19.76
N VAL A 156 3.88 -8.42 -18.85
CA VAL A 156 2.65 -9.18 -18.66
C VAL A 156 1.45 -8.26 -18.79
N VAL A 157 0.54 -8.60 -19.69
CA VAL A 157 -0.76 -7.90 -19.78
C VAL A 157 -1.71 -8.50 -18.74
N VAL A 158 -2.24 -7.63 -17.89
CA VAL A 158 -3.17 -8.01 -16.83
C VAL A 158 -4.55 -8.29 -17.44
N SER A 159 -5.13 -9.43 -17.09
CA SER A 159 -6.55 -9.71 -17.30
C SER A 159 -7.36 -9.13 -16.11
N SER A 160 -8.63 -9.45 -15.99
CA SER A 160 -9.42 -8.99 -14.84
C SER A 160 -9.01 -9.72 -13.55
N ASP A 161 -8.93 -8.98 -12.45
CA ASP A 161 -8.79 -9.48 -11.07
C ASP A 161 -7.55 -10.37 -10.81
N GLU A 162 -6.46 -10.15 -11.55
CA GLU A 162 -5.23 -10.90 -11.35
C GLU A 162 -4.38 -10.34 -10.23
N GLY A 163 -4.21 -11.14 -9.18
CA GLY A 163 -3.29 -10.86 -8.07
C GLY A 163 -1.83 -11.15 -8.41
N THR A 164 -0.95 -10.85 -7.48
CA THR A 164 0.51 -11.00 -7.61
C THR A 164 0.94 -12.39 -8.07
N THR A 165 0.34 -13.46 -7.52
CA THR A 165 0.70 -14.85 -7.87
C THR A 165 0.43 -15.14 -9.33
N ALA A 166 -0.74 -14.76 -9.85
CA ALA A 166 -1.12 -15.00 -11.23
C ALA A 166 -0.20 -14.25 -12.23
N ILE A 167 0.18 -13.01 -11.91
CA ILE A 167 1.11 -12.23 -12.74
C ILE A 167 2.51 -12.85 -12.73
N LEU A 168 3.01 -13.31 -11.60
CA LEU A 168 4.30 -14.00 -11.53
C LEU A 168 4.30 -15.31 -12.31
N GLU A 169 3.23 -16.11 -12.22
CA GLU A 169 3.06 -17.34 -13.00
C GLU A 169 3.08 -17.06 -14.50
N LYS A 170 2.38 -16.03 -14.98
CA LYS A 170 2.39 -15.61 -16.39
C LYS A 170 3.79 -15.18 -16.85
N ALA A 171 4.57 -14.55 -15.98
CA ALA A 171 5.95 -14.17 -16.24
C ALA A 171 6.92 -15.37 -16.19
N GLY A 172 6.47 -16.55 -15.76
CA GLY A 172 7.33 -17.72 -15.55
C GLY A 172 8.21 -17.59 -14.30
N VAL A 173 7.84 -16.75 -13.36
CA VAL A 173 8.61 -16.46 -12.15
C VAL A 173 7.95 -17.11 -10.93
N THR A 174 8.73 -17.92 -10.19
CA THR A 174 8.29 -18.48 -8.89
C THR A 174 8.97 -17.73 -7.77
N ALA A 175 8.20 -17.08 -6.92
CA ALA A 175 8.71 -16.44 -5.70
C ALA A 175 8.83 -17.46 -4.56
N GLY A 176 9.97 -17.50 -3.90
CA GLY A 176 10.20 -18.30 -2.69
C GLY A 176 9.43 -17.76 -1.47
N PRO A 177 9.36 -18.53 -0.37
CA PRO A 177 8.58 -18.13 0.82
C PRO A 177 9.16 -16.93 1.57
N ILE A 178 10.43 -16.60 1.34
CA ILE A 178 11.14 -15.47 1.97
C ILE A 178 11.53 -14.38 0.98
N ASP A 179 11.25 -14.57 -0.31
CA ASP A 179 11.50 -13.55 -1.33
C ASP A 179 10.57 -12.36 -1.12
N ARG A 180 11.09 -11.17 -1.38
CA ARG A 180 10.33 -9.94 -1.29
C ARG A 180 9.77 -9.59 -2.67
N VAL A 181 8.46 -9.41 -2.75
CA VAL A 181 7.78 -8.94 -3.95
C VAL A 181 7.25 -7.54 -3.67
N THR A 182 7.63 -6.59 -4.53
CA THR A 182 7.29 -5.19 -4.37
C THR A 182 6.70 -4.67 -5.69
N MET A 183 5.57 -3.98 -5.59
CA MET A 183 5.03 -3.21 -6.70
C MET A 183 5.61 -1.80 -6.65
N GLU A 184 6.16 -1.35 -7.77
CA GLU A 184 6.76 -0.03 -7.95
C GLU A 184 6.02 0.73 -9.04
N HIS A 185 5.86 2.03 -8.86
CA HIS A 185 5.33 2.94 -9.86
C HIS A 185 6.33 4.07 -10.07
N ASN A 186 6.92 4.12 -11.26
CA ASN A 186 7.92 5.10 -11.62
C ASN A 186 7.55 5.72 -12.97
N GLY A 187 7.25 7.02 -12.99
CA GLY A 187 7.01 7.75 -14.24
C GLY A 187 5.86 7.24 -15.10
N GLY A 188 4.87 6.56 -14.50
CA GLY A 188 3.72 5.98 -15.20
C GLY A 188 3.84 4.48 -15.49
N GLU A 189 5.00 3.87 -15.24
CA GLU A 189 5.23 2.43 -15.45
C GLU A 189 4.97 1.65 -14.16
N ALA A 190 4.21 0.56 -14.29
CA ALA A 190 3.89 -0.37 -13.24
C ALA A 190 4.88 -1.55 -13.26
N THR A 191 5.72 -1.68 -12.25
CA THR A 191 6.76 -2.72 -12.19
C THR A 191 6.57 -3.60 -10.95
N LEU A 192 6.47 -4.91 -11.16
CA LEU A 192 6.47 -5.92 -10.11
C LEU A 192 7.87 -6.50 -9.97
N ARG A 193 8.56 -6.15 -8.89
CA ARG A 193 9.95 -6.56 -8.62
C ARG A 193 10.00 -7.72 -7.64
N VAL A 194 10.72 -8.76 -8.00
CA VAL A 194 11.04 -9.89 -7.12
C VAL A 194 12.50 -9.79 -6.68
N ALA A 195 12.71 -9.56 -5.39
CA ALA A 195 14.03 -9.59 -4.77
C ALA A 195 14.25 -10.93 -4.07
N ARG A 196 15.24 -11.69 -4.52
CA ARG A 196 15.61 -12.96 -3.91
C ARG A 196 16.26 -12.74 -2.55
N VAL A 197 15.78 -13.46 -1.55
CA VAL A 197 16.30 -13.38 -0.19
C VAL A 197 16.95 -14.69 0.18
N THR A 198 18.23 -14.65 0.53
CA THR A 198 18.96 -15.78 1.09
C THR A 198 19.32 -15.50 2.55
N ARG A 199 19.14 -16.49 3.41
CA ARG A 199 19.56 -16.40 4.80
C ARG A 199 20.94 -17.03 4.93
N GLY A 200 21.86 -16.33 5.57
CA GLY A 200 23.20 -16.81 5.86
C GLY A 200 23.60 -16.40 7.28
N THR A 201 24.59 -17.09 7.82
CA THR A 201 25.23 -16.69 9.08
C THR A 201 26.48 -15.90 8.74
N VAL A 202 26.59 -14.69 9.27
CA VAL A 202 27.83 -13.90 9.21
C VAL A 202 28.50 -14.01 10.56
N SER A 203 29.75 -14.54 10.56
CA SER A 203 30.58 -14.57 11.75
C SER A 203 31.64 -13.48 11.62
N THR A 204 31.72 -12.60 12.58
CA THR A 204 32.78 -11.60 12.69
C THR A 204 33.61 -11.96 13.90
N THR A 205 34.89 -12.25 13.68
CA THR A 205 35.85 -12.45 14.77
C THR A 205 36.57 -11.14 14.98
N THR A 206 36.47 -10.59 16.17
CA THR A 206 37.23 -9.41 16.58
C THR A 206 38.32 -9.91 17.55
N GLU A 207 39.56 -9.68 17.19
CA GLU A 207 40.65 -9.88 18.12
C GLU A 207 40.59 -8.84 19.24
N ILE A 208 40.49 -9.30 20.45
CA ILE A 208 40.52 -8.45 21.63
C ILE A 208 42.01 -8.35 22.04
N PRO A 209 42.64 -7.18 21.90
CA PRO A 209 43.98 -7.01 22.36
C PRO A 209 44.04 -7.19 23.89
N TYR A 210 44.97 -7.95 24.35
CA TYR A 210 45.22 -8.10 25.78
C TYR A 210 46.39 -7.18 26.19
N GLU A 211 46.35 -6.70 27.40
CA GLU A 211 47.45 -5.94 27.99
C GLU A 211 48.47 -6.90 28.57
N THR A 212 49.74 -6.64 28.27
CA THR A 212 50.85 -7.39 28.88
C THR A 212 51.19 -6.73 30.21
N GLU A 213 51.02 -7.47 31.29
CA GLU A 213 51.46 -7.05 32.64
C GLU A 213 52.79 -7.68 32.96
N GLU A 214 53.82 -6.86 33.12
CA GLU A 214 55.13 -7.31 33.55
C GLU A 214 55.18 -7.38 35.08
N ARG A 215 55.60 -8.49 35.61
CA ARG A 215 55.77 -8.71 37.05
C ARG A 215 57.20 -9.13 37.36
N GLU A 216 57.86 -8.36 38.22
CA GLU A 216 59.19 -8.71 38.69
C GLU A 216 59.13 -9.99 39.51
N ASP A 217 60.06 -10.95 39.20
CA ASP A 217 60.26 -12.14 39.96
C ASP A 217 61.67 -12.07 40.64
N ALA A 218 61.67 -11.89 41.94
CA ALA A 218 62.93 -11.70 42.75
C ALA A 218 63.80 -12.96 42.78
N GLU A 219 63.35 -14.13 42.31
CA GLU A 219 64.11 -15.39 42.26
C GLU A 219 64.66 -15.68 40.85
N ALA A 220 64.28 -14.85 39.82
CA ALA A 220 64.74 -15.01 38.45
C ALA A 220 66.11 -14.32 38.25
N GLU A 221 66.96 -14.87 37.36
CA GLU A 221 68.19 -14.20 36.94
C GLU A 221 67.91 -12.91 36.16
N GLU A 222 68.68 -11.88 36.43
CA GLU A 222 68.51 -10.53 35.80
C GLU A 222 68.58 -10.67 34.27
N GLY A 223 67.48 -10.15 33.60
CA GLY A 223 67.33 -10.17 32.14
C GLY A 223 66.65 -11.42 31.57
N THR A 224 66.06 -12.29 32.39
CA THR A 224 65.23 -13.41 31.93
C THR A 224 63.73 -13.00 31.87
N GLU A 225 63.14 -13.19 30.74
CA GLU A 225 61.70 -13.04 30.56
C GLU A 225 60.98 -14.37 30.40
N LYS A 226 59.93 -14.62 31.15
CA LYS A 226 59.15 -15.86 31.08
C LYS A 226 57.68 -15.56 31.01
N THR A 227 57.04 -16.00 29.95
CA THR A 227 55.57 -15.90 29.83
C THR A 227 54.94 -16.87 30.83
N VAL A 228 54.20 -16.34 31.80
CA VAL A 228 53.51 -17.10 32.86
C VAL A 228 52.11 -17.51 32.44
N GLN A 229 51.49 -16.69 31.61
CA GLN A 229 50.14 -16.93 31.07
C GLN A 229 50.08 -16.37 29.66
N GLU A 230 49.62 -17.18 28.72
CA GLU A 230 49.29 -16.71 27.38
C GLU A 230 47.86 -16.17 27.36
N GLY A 231 47.64 -15.06 26.62
CA GLY A 231 46.33 -14.42 26.47
C GLY A 231 45.40 -15.13 25.50
#